data_525b33b92687423fb41ef6814bfb8403
#
_entry.id   525b33b92687423fb41ef6814bfb8403
#
_cell.length_a   1.000
_cell.length_b   1.000
_cell.length_c   1.000
_cell.angle_alpha   90.00
_cell.angle_beta   90.00
_cell.angle_gamma   90.00
#
_symmetry.space_group_name_H-M   'P 1'
#
loop_
_entity.id
_entity.type
_entity.pdbx_description
1 polymer ?
#
loop_
_entity_poly.entity_id
_entity_poly.type
_entity_poly.pdbx_seq_one_letter_code
_entity_poly.pdbx_strand_id
1 'polypeptide(L)'
;TCENTRYTSMFYWTIPAGFVTGRHVHRVQEETFYILDGECEWHVGDKTIRATPGTYLFIPPGVPHNIMNVSEKPARVLMTVSPPGHEHYFEELAELAAQGSPDPEALADLRHRYDTDQISTLTTRA
;
A
#
# COMPACT_ATOMS: atom_id res chain seq x y z
N THR A 1 0.85 5.35 -15.24
CA THR A 1 1.90 6.09 -14.53
C THR A 1 1.79 7.57 -14.82
N CYS A 2 2.51 8.39 -14.07
CA CYS A 2 2.54 9.83 -14.27
C CYS A 2 3.07 10.25 -15.65
N GLU A 3 3.72 9.34 -16.36
CA GLU A 3 4.23 9.59 -17.71
C GLU A 3 3.13 9.54 -18.77
N ASN A 4 2.04 8.82 -18.51
CA ASN A 4 0.98 8.61 -19.49
C ASN A 4 -0.43 8.82 -18.93
N THR A 5 -0.56 9.17 -17.66
CA THR A 5 -1.85 9.50 -17.03
C THR A 5 -1.73 10.80 -16.25
N ARG A 6 -2.80 11.58 -16.29
CA ARG A 6 -2.84 12.89 -15.64
C ARG A 6 -3.33 12.82 -14.20
N TYR A 7 -4.26 11.91 -13.91
CA TYR A 7 -5.01 11.94 -12.65
C TYR A 7 -4.79 10.74 -11.75
N THR A 8 -4.33 9.62 -12.30
CA THR A 8 -4.19 8.40 -11.53
C THR A 8 -3.06 7.51 -12.06
N SER A 9 -2.47 6.72 -11.19
CA SER A 9 -1.57 5.63 -11.56
C SER A 9 -2.24 4.31 -11.20
N MET A 10 -2.07 3.29 -12.05
CA MET A 10 -2.60 1.96 -11.79
C MET A 10 -1.45 0.94 -11.73
N PHE A 11 -1.55 0.05 -10.76
CA PHE A 11 -0.57 -1.01 -10.54
C PHE A 11 -1.26 -2.37 -10.49
N TYR A 12 -0.62 -3.36 -11.09
CA TYR A 12 -0.93 -4.76 -10.81
C TYR A 12 0.03 -5.20 -9.69
N TRP A 13 -0.54 -5.65 -8.59
CA TRP A 13 0.25 -5.97 -7.42
C TRP A 13 -0.01 -7.39 -6.95
N THR A 14 1.08 -8.14 -6.72
CA THR A 14 1.01 -9.44 -6.07
C THR A 14 1.40 -9.26 -4.61
N ILE A 15 0.48 -9.51 -3.71
CA ILE A 15 0.69 -9.38 -2.28
C ILE A 15 1.11 -10.74 -1.73
N PRO A 16 2.38 -10.91 -1.32
CA PRO A 16 2.87 -12.21 -0.86
C PRO A 16 2.14 -12.72 0.38
N ALA A 17 2.12 -14.03 0.55
CA ALA A 17 1.65 -14.62 1.80
C ALA A 17 2.45 -14.05 2.98
N GLY A 18 1.77 -13.72 4.05
CA GLY A 18 2.40 -13.16 5.26
C GLY A 18 2.76 -11.68 5.18
N PHE A 19 2.49 -11.04 4.07
CA PHE A 19 2.79 -9.61 3.90
C PHE A 19 1.93 -8.75 4.83
N VAL A 20 2.56 -7.75 5.43
CA VAL A 20 1.89 -6.78 6.31
C VAL A 20 2.46 -5.40 6.01
N THR A 21 1.58 -4.42 5.83
CA THR A 21 1.99 -3.02 5.90
C THR A 21 1.78 -2.52 7.32
N GLY A 22 2.62 -1.60 7.79
CA GLY A 22 2.31 -0.86 9.00
C GLY A 22 1.11 0.06 8.77
N ARG A 23 0.44 0.43 9.85
CA ARG A 23 -0.68 1.38 9.77
C ARG A 23 -0.14 2.75 9.34
N HIS A 24 -0.75 3.32 8.33
CA HIS A 24 -0.31 4.58 7.74
C HIS A 24 -1.51 5.37 7.21
N VAL A 25 -1.25 6.62 6.85
CA VAL A 25 -2.27 7.52 6.32
C VAL A 25 -1.68 8.33 5.17
N HIS A 26 -2.50 8.56 4.16
CA HIS A 26 -2.20 9.50 3.08
C HIS A 26 -3.05 10.75 3.28
N ARG A 27 -2.43 11.93 3.22
CA ARG A 27 -3.15 13.18 3.48
C ARG A 27 -3.93 13.65 2.27
N VAL A 28 -3.41 13.38 1.08
CA VAL A 28 -3.97 13.87 -0.19
C VAL A 28 -4.35 12.72 -1.11
N GLN A 29 -3.58 11.64 -1.12
CA GLN A 29 -3.78 10.51 -2.02
C GLN A 29 -5.04 9.73 -1.70
N GLU A 30 -5.73 9.34 -2.76
CA GLU A 30 -6.79 8.33 -2.72
C GLU A 30 -6.23 7.02 -3.25
N GLU A 31 -6.65 5.92 -2.66
CA GLU A 31 -6.29 4.59 -3.13
C GLU A 31 -7.54 3.77 -3.40
N THR A 32 -7.50 2.97 -4.46
CA THR A 32 -8.51 1.95 -4.70
C THR A 32 -7.84 0.61 -4.93
N PHE A 33 -8.54 -0.44 -4.56
CA PHE A 33 -8.07 -1.81 -4.75
C PHE A 33 -9.22 -2.66 -5.30
N TYR A 34 -8.90 -3.46 -6.30
CA TYR A 34 -9.83 -4.46 -6.82
C TYR A 34 -9.16 -5.83 -6.74
N ILE A 35 -9.79 -6.76 -6.04
CA ILE A 35 -9.21 -8.07 -5.77
C ILE A 35 -9.46 -8.99 -6.95
N LEU A 36 -8.39 -9.47 -7.58
CA LEU A 36 -8.46 -10.39 -8.71
C LEU A 36 -8.39 -11.84 -8.28
N ASP A 37 -7.54 -12.14 -7.30
CA ASP A 37 -7.29 -13.51 -6.87
C ASP A 37 -6.76 -13.51 -5.43
N GLY A 38 -7.07 -14.57 -4.68
CA GLY A 38 -6.65 -14.65 -3.28
C GLY A 38 -7.51 -13.80 -2.35
N GLU A 39 -7.05 -13.64 -1.13
CA GLU A 39 -7.75 -12.83 -0.13
C GLU A 39 -6.76 -12.13 0.78
N CYS A 40 -7.12 -10.93 1.21
CA CYS A 40 -6.37 -10.15 2.17
C CYS A 40 -7.33 -9.49 3.15
N GLU A 41 -6.77 -9.07 4.27
CA GLU A 41 -7.49 -8.31 5.28
C GLU A 41 -7.04 -6.85 5.21
N TRP A 42 -8.00 -5.95 5.10
CA TRP A 42 -7.77 -4.51 5.16
C TRP A 42 -8.35 -3.96 6.46
N HIS A 43 -7.54 -3.19 7.15
CA HIS A 43 -8.01 -2.39 8.27
C HIS A 43 -8.12 -0.95 7.77
N VAL A 44 -9.33 -0.43 7.70
CA VAL A 44 -9.61 0.91 7.18
C VAL A 44 -10.37 1.69 8.25
N GLY A 45 -9.72 2.69 8.85
CA GLY A 45 -10.27 3.36 10.00
C GLY A 45 -10.44 2.36 11.16
N ASP A 46 -11.67 2.23 11.63
CA ASP A 46 -12.04 1.27 12.68
C ASP A 46 -12.68 -0.02 12.13
N LYS A 47 -12.71 -0.17 10.79
CA LYS A 47 -13.31 -1.33 10.14
C LYS A 47 -12.27 -2.35 9.75
N THR A 48 -12.63 -3.61 9.86
CA THR A 48 -11.85 -4.73 9.34
C THR A 48 -12.62 -5.35 8.19
N ILE A 49 -11.98 -5.43 7.03
CA ILE A 49 -12.60 -5.92 5.79
C ILE A 49 -11.79 -7.10 5.28
N ARG A 50 -12.46 -8.24 5.15
CA ARG A 50 -11.88 -9.40 4.48
C ARG A 50 -12.23 -9.30 3.00
N ALA A 51 -11.23 -9.03 2.17
CA ALA A 51 -11.43 -8.81 0.76
C ALA A 51 -11.12 -10.08 -0.03
N THR A 52 -12.09 -10.53 -0.80
CA THR A 52 -12.02 -11.70 -1.67
C THR A 52 -12.20 -11.28 -3.13
N PRO A 53 -11.96 -12.16 -4.11
CA PRO A 53 -12.07 -11.78 -5.52
C PRO A 53 -13.40 -11.10 -5.85
N GLY A 54 -13.31 -9.98 -6.58
CA GLY A 54 -14.46 -9.14 -6.90
C GLY A 54 -14.73 -8.02 -5.91
N THR A 55 -14.04 -7.98 -4.77
CA THR A 55 -14.17 -6.89 -3.81
C THR A 55 -13.49 -5.63 -4.35
N TYR A 56 -14.19 -4.51 -4.26
CA TYR A 56 -13.65 -3.18 -4.54
C TYR A 56 -13.53 -2.39 -3.24
N LEU A 57 -12.36 -1.82 -3.01
CA LEU A 57 -12.08 -1.02 -1.81
C LEU A 57 -11.68 0.38 -2.23
N PHE A 58 -12.24 1.36 -1.56
CA PHE A 58 -11.83 2.76 -1.70
C PHE A 58 -11.36 3.28 -0.36
N ILE A 59 -10.15 3.85 -0.36
CA ILE A 59 -9.55 4.44 0.84
C ILE A 59 -9.40 5.93 0.60
N PRO A 60 -10.27 6.76 1.22
CA PRO A 60 -10.19 8.21 1.05
C PRO A 60 -8.97 8.80 1.76
N PRO A 61 -8.55 10.02 1.38
CA PRO A 61 -7.50 10.73 2.09
C PRO A 61 -7.83 10.89 3.57
N GLY A 62 -6.82 10.83 4.41
CA GLY A 62 -6.95 11.07 5.83
C GLY A 62 -7.44 9.87 6.64
N VAL A 63 -7.70 8.73 6.02
CA VAL A 63 -8.15 7.52 6.73
C VAL A 63 -6.98 6.58 6.97
N PRO A 64 -6.61 6.33 8.23
CA PRO A 64 -5.55 5.38 8.55
C PRO A 64 -5.93 3.97 8.12
N HIS A 65 -4.98 3.25 7.55
CA HIS A 65 -5.23 1.91 7.05
C HIS A 65 -3.98 1.05 7.02
N ASN A 66 -4.18 -0.26 6.93
CA ASN A 66 -3.13 -1.24 6.70
C ASN A 66 -3.70 -2.47 6.00
N ILE A 67 -2.80 -3.24 5.40
CA ILE A 67 -3.13 -4.43 4.62
C ILE A 67 -2.36 -5.61 5.19
N MET A 68 -3.02 -6.75 5.30
CA MET A 68 -2.41 -7.97 5.80
C MET A 68 -2.85 -9.15 4.94
N ASN A 69 -1.88 -9.90 4.44
CA ASN A 69 -2.17 -11.19 3.82
C ASN A 69 -1.83 -12.28 4.83
N VAL A 70 -2.82 -12.68 5.60
CA VAL A 70 -2.66 -13.71 6.64
C VAL A 70 -2.85 -15.13 6.08
N SER A 71 -3.14 -15.25 4.79
CA SER A 71 -3.29 -16.55 4.14
C SER A 71 -1.93 -17.15 3.76
N GLU A 72 -1.95 -18.40 3.33
CA GLU A 72 -0.74 -19.09 2.88
C GLU A 72 -0.47 -18.91 1.39
N LYS A 73 -1.31 -18.14 0.70
CA LYS A 73 -1.22 -17.92 -0.75
C LYS A 73 -1.06 -16.44 -1.05
N PRO A 74 -0.39 -16.09 -2.17
CA PRO A 74 -0.37 -14.70 -2.60
C PRO A 74 -1.74 -14.24 -3.06
N ALA A 75 -2.00 -12.95 -2.94
CA ALA A 75 -3.18 -12.30 -3.49
C ALA A 75 -2.77 -11.40 -4.64
N ARG A 76 -3.66 -11.23 -5.61
CA ARG A 76 -3.43 -10.35 -6.76
C ARG A 76 -4.49 -9.29 -6.79
N VAL A 77 -4.05 -8.04 -6.94
CA VAL A 77 -4.95 -6.89 -6.89
C VAL A 77 -4.57 -5.88 -7.96
N LEU A 78 -5.57 -5.14 -8.43
CA LEU A 78 -5.35 -3.90 -9.14
C LEU A 78 -5.45 -2.77 -8.12
N MET A 79 -4.46 -1.88 -8.13
CA MET A 79 -4.38 -0.77 -7.22
C MET A 79 -4.32 0.52 -8.03
N THR A 80 -5.11 1.51 -7.68
CA THR A 80 -4.95 2.84 -8.22
C THR A 80 -4.58 3.83 -7.13
N VAL A 81 -3.79 4.81 -7.49
CA VAL A 81 -3.39 5.91 -6.59
C VAL A 81 -3.61 7.22 -7.33
N SER A 82 -4.34 8.13 -6.73
CA SER A 82 -4.59 9.46 -7.26
C SER A 82 -4.20 10.51 -6.21
N PRO A 83 -3.41 11.54 -6.55
CA PRO A 83 -2.80 11.80 -7.84
C PRO A 83 -1.68 10.82 -8.20
N PRO A 84 -1.24 10.79 -9.48
CA PRO A 84 -0.18 9.89 -9.92
C PRO A 84 1.20 10.29 -9.36
N GLY A 85 2.17 9.39 -9.47
CA GLY A 85 3.54 9.63 -9.01
C GLY A 85 4.02 8.62 -7.98
N HIS A 86 3.12 7.78 -7.47
CA HIS A 86 3.47 6.79 -6.45
C HIS A 86 4.45 5.72 -6.98
N GLU A 87 4.55 5.56 -8.29
CA GLU A 87 5.57 4.73 -8.93
C GLU A 87 6.98 5.16 -8.55
N HIS A 88 7.21 6.45 -8.38
CA HIS A 88 8.51 6.96 -7.95
C HIS A 88 8.84 6.57 -6.52
N TYR A 89 7.81 6.48 -5.67
CA TYR A 89 7.98 5.97 -4.31
C TYR A 89 8.45 4.50 -4.35
N PHE A 90 7.83 3.68 -5.18
CA PHE A 90 8.22 2.28 -5.29
C PHE A 90 9.64 2.12 -5.84
N GLU A 91 10.04 2.96 -6.79
CA GLU A 91 11.40 2.96 -7.33
C GLU A 91 12.43 3.29 -6.24
N GLU A 92 12.21 4.37 -5.49
CA GLU A 92 13.12 4.76 -4.42
C GLU A 92 13.12 3.76 -3.27
N LEU A 93 11.97 3.15 -2.98
CA LEU A 93 11.90 2.10 -1.97
C LEU A 93 12.74 0.88 -2.36
N ALA A 94 12.68 0.48 -3.63
CA ALA A 94 13.47 -0.62 -4.14
C ALA A 94 14.97 -0.31 -4.07
N GLU A 95 15.38 0.90 -4.42
CA GLU A 95 16.77 1.34 -4.32
C GLU A 95 17.26 1.31 -2.88
N LEU A 96 16.44 1.79 -1.95
CA LEU A 96 16.78 1.79 -0.54
C LEU A 96 16.94 0.36 -0.01
N ALA A 97 16.04 -0.53 -0.40
CA ALA A 97 16.10 -1.93 0.00
C ALA A 97 17.29 -2.68 -0.60
N ALA A 98 17.72 -2.30 -1.81
CA ALA A 98 18.88 -2.90 -2.46
C ALA A 98 20.20 -2.63 -1.73
N GLN A 99 20.24 -1.61 -0.89
CA GLN A 99 21.40 -1.27 -0.08
C GLN A 99 21.48 -2.03 1.25
N GLY A 100 20.55 -2.95 1.47
CA GLY A 100 20.41 -3.71 2.71
C GLY A 100 19.13 -3.36 3.45
N SER A 101 19.05 -3.73 4.72
CA SER A 101 17.88 -3.37 5.54
C SER A 101 17.82 -1.85 5.72
N PRO A 102 16.73 -1.21 5.30
CA PRO A 102 16.64 0.25 5.42
C PRO A 102 16.67 0.71 6.87
N ASP A 103 17.36 1.82 7.11
CA ASP A 103 17.24 2.52 8.37
C ASP A 103 15.80 2.98 8.57
N PRO A 104 15.18 2.72 9.74
CA PRO A 104 13.78 3.11 9.97
C PRO A 104 13.50 4.59 9.78
N GLU A 105 14.44 5.45 10.12
CA GLU A 105 14.28 6.90 9.94
C GLU A 105 14.31 7.27 8.46
N ALA A 106 15.23 6.70 7.69
CA ALA A 106 15.30 6.91 6.24
C ALA A 106 14.03 6.42 5.54
N LEU A 107 13.49 5.29 5.98
CA LEU A 107 12.25 4.75 5.44
C LEU A 107 11.06 5.66 5.76
N ALA A 108 10.98 6.16 6.99
CA ALA A 108 9.92 7.10 7.38
C ALA A 108 9.98 8.40 6.59
N ASP A 109 11.18 8.94 6.36
CA ASP A 109 11.38 10.14 5.55
C ASP A 109 10.93 9.93 4.11
N LEU A 110 11.32 8.80 3.51
CA LEU A 110 10.92 8.45 2.16
C LEU A 110 9.40 8.40 2.04
N ARG A 111 8.75 7.74 2.96
CA ARG A 111 7.28 7.63 2.98
C ARG A 111 6.60 8.97 3.14
N HIS A 112 7.11 9.80 4.04
CA HIS A 112 6.55 11.13 4.25
C HIS A 112 6.62 12.00 2.98
N ARG A 113 7.72 11.93 2.24
CA ARG A 113 7.87 12.65 0.98
C ARG A 113 6.84 12.25 -0.08
N TYR A 114 6.34 11.02 0.00
CA TYR A 114 5.32 10.49 -0.91
C TYR A 114 3.94 10.39 -0.27
N ASP A 115 3.65 11.30 0.65
CA ASP A 115 2.33 11.40 1.30
C ASP A 115 1.91 10.12 2.02
N THR A 116 2.87 9.44 2.63
CA THR A 116 2.61 8.22 3.39
C THR A 116 3.16 8.40 4.80
N ASP A 117 2.31 8.80 5.72
CA ASP A 117 2.71 9.00 7.11
C ASP A 117 2.45 7.73 7.91
N GLN A 118 3.50 7.20 8.50
CA GLN A 118 3.44 6.00 9.28
C GLN A 118 2.90 6.29 10.68
N ILE A 119 1.89 5.55 11.09
CA ILE A 119 1.24 5.71 12.40
C ILE A 119 1.77 4.67 13.39
N SER A 120 2.00 3.44 12.93
CA SER A 120 2.54 2.38 13.75
C SER A 120 3.93 2.00 13.32
N THR A 121 4.69 1.38 14.21
CA THR A 121 5.98 0.80 13.85
C THR A 121 5.77 -0.24 12.76
N LEU A 122 6.62 -0.20 11.72
CA LEU A 122 6.59 -1.23 10.68
C LEU A 122 7.06 -2.54 11.25
N THR A 123 6.20 -3.53 11.16
CA THR A 123 6.53 -4.89 11.55
C THR A 123 6.31 -5.79 10.36
N THR A 124 7.02 -6.90 10.32
CA THR A 124 6.87 -7.88 9.25
C THR A 124 5.64 -8.74 9.45
N ARG A 125 4.97 -8.60 10.59
CA ARG A 125 3.75 -9.33 10.91
C ARG A 125 3.00 -8.61 12.02
N ALA A 126 1.71 -8.80 12.00
CA ALA A 126 0.83 -8.24 13.02
C ALA A 126 1.11 -8.86 14.38
#